data_810d0d8b4bbf77f747ca8b30a6184f80
#
_entry.id   810d0d8b4bbf77f747ca8b30a6184f80
#
_cell.length_a   1.000
_cell.length_b   1.000
_cell.length_c   1.000
_cell.angle_alpha   90.00
_cell.angle_beta   90.00
_cell.angle_gamma   90.00
#
_symmetry.space_group_name_H-M   'P 1'
#
loop_
_entity.id
_entity.type
_entity.pdbx_description
1 polymer ?
#
loop_
_entity_poly.entity_id
_entity_poly.type
_entity_poly.pdbx_seq_one_letter_code
_entity_poly.pdbx_strand_id
1 'polypeptide(L)'
;MLHNTRAVLATAVVIALTGCAAKGSWMGADAEKTYDKELETKRLAEVLNNDDYYEIHKDGRIYVLADAKGYKTWLQTGEIPLGVTKIGGGPHGETLRFELGKKEAKVMETKVGFQGGAQNMFEGKVEGLPKDFFGFVMEKDVYYAFDNWKQLDGFRKTGQMPAGAITIKAGAPDGKTVVYANNSEALAKRFKDTNTP
;
A
#
# COMPACT_ATOMS: atom_id res chain seq x y z
N MET A 1 58.64 0.57 -3.89
CA MET A 1 58.43 1.10 -5.25
C MET A 1 57.03 1.69 -5.32
N LEU A 2 57.05 2.99 -5.51
CA LEU A 2 55.97 3.89 -5.97
C LEU A 2 54.57 3.76 -5.38
N HIS A 3 54.35 4.61 -4.40
CA HIS A 3 53.08 5.17 -3.95
C HIS A 3 52.47 6.04 -5.03
N ASN A 4 51.16 5.90 -5.27
CA ASN A 4 50.39 6.89 -6.05
C ASN A 4 49.17 7.33 -5.22
N THR A 5 49.40 8.39 -4.44
CA THR A 5 48.39 9.16 -3.72
C THR A 5 47.70 10.08 -4.73
N ARG A 6 46.42 9.89 -5.00
CA ARG A 6 45.60 10.85 -5.72
C ARG A 6 44.84 11.70 -4.72
N ALA A 7 45.28 12.94 -4.61
CA ALA A 7 44.57 13.99 -3.88
C ALA A 7 43.31 14.40 -4.65
N VAL A 8 42.14 14.40 -3.98
CA VAL A 8 40.90 14.98 -4.48
C VAL A 8 40.85 16.41 -4.01
N LEU A 9 40.98 17.35 -4.94
CA LEU A 9 40.73 18.77 -4.67
C LEU A 9 39.23 19.01 -4.55
N ALA A 10 38.77 19.38 -3.37
CA ALA A 10 37.44 19.94 -3.15
C ALA A 10 37.48 21.43 -3.50
N THR A 11 36.85 21.82 -4.59
CA THR A 11 36.68 23.23 -4.96
C THR A 11 35.44 23.78 -4.27
N ALA A 12 35.63 24.54 -3.22
CA ALA A 12 34.57 25.32 -2.57
C ALA A 12 34.26 26.52 -3.44
N VAL A 13 33.07 26.59 -4.02
CA VAL A 13 32.54 27.77 -4.70
C VAL A 13 31.86 28.65 -3.63
N VAL A 14 32.53 29.75 -3.25
CA VAL A 14 31.94 30.80 -2.45
C VAL A 14 31.19 31.75 -3.37
N ILE A 15 29.87 31.72 -3.34
CA ILE A 15 29.03 32.70 -4.04
C ILE A 15 28.82 33.88 -3.08
N ALA A 16 29.51 34.99 -3.33
CA ALA A 16 29.29 36.26 -2.68
C ALA A 16 27.94 36.85 -3.11
N LEU A 17 27.00 36.98 -2.16
CA LEU A 17 25.75 37.70 -2.35
C LEU A 17 26.03 39.21 -2.17
N THR A 18 26.26 39.93 -3.27
CA THR A 18 26.14 41.39 -3.30
C THR A 18 24.69 41.74 -3.63
N GLY A 19 24.03 42.39 -2.67
CA GLY A 19 22.65 42.81 -2.82
C GLY A 19 22.49 43.94 -3.83
N CYS A 20 21.44 43.80 -4.63
CA CYS A 20 20.74 44.94 -5.22
C CYS A 20 19.24 44.61 -5.20
N ALA A 21 18.51 45.48 -4.49
CA ALA A 21 17.05 45.43 -4.49
C ALA A 21 16.54 45.78 -5.89
N ALA A 22 16.10 44.76 -6.64
CA ALA A 22 15.25 44.95 -7.78
C ALA A 22 13.97 44.15 -7.51
N LYS A 23 12.85 44.85 -7.35
CA LYS A 23 11.51 44.27 -7.48
C LYS A 23 11.38 43.68 -8.87
N GLY A 24 11.43 42.35 -8.96
CA GLY A 24 11.25 41.63 -10.19
C GLY A 24 11.01 40.17 -9.83
N SER A 25 9.79 39.70 -10.01
CA SER A 25 9.37 38.31 -9.84
C SER A 25 10.26 37.39 -10.69
N TRP A 26 11.21 36.73 -10.06
CA TRP A 26 12.08 35.71 -10.68
C TRP A 26 12.01 34.34 -10.01
N MET A 27 10.98 34.11 -9.22
CA MET A 27 10.53 32.74 -9.00
C MET A 27 9.43 32.50 -10.03
N GLY A 28 9.80 31.87 -11.12
CA GLY A 28 8.88 31.60 -12.19
C GLY A 28 7.67 30.82 -11.70
N ALA A 29 6.54 31.08 -12.28
CA ALA A 29 5.27 30.38 -12.05
C ALA A 29 5.40 28.84 -12.01
N ASP A 30 6.49 28.32 -12.56
CA ASP A 30 6.81 26.89 -12.59
C ASP A 30 7.40 26.36 -11.26
N ALA A 31 8.20 27.17 -10.54
CA ALA A 31 8.74 26.78 -9.24
C ALA A 31 7.65 26.78 -8.16
N GLU A 32 6.75 27.76 -8.18
CA GLU A 32 5.60 27.84 -7.29
C GLU A 32 4.61 26.67 -7.57
N LYS A 33 4.33 26.39 -8.84
CA LYS A 33 3.51 25.24 -9.24
C LYS A 33 4.13 23.90 -8.84
N THR A 34 5.46 23.78 -8.92
CA THR A 34 6.17 22.55 -8.54
C THR A 34 6.11 22.35 -7.02
N TYR A 35 6.35 23.41 -6.24
CA TYR A 35 6.26 23.39 -4.78
C TYR A 35 4.84 23.04 -4.31
N ASP A 36 3.81 23.64 -4.88
CA ASP A 36 2.42 23.36 -4.56
C ASP A 36 2.05 21.91 -4.89
N LYS A 37 2.55 21.38 -6.01
CA LYS A 37 2.32 20.01 -6.41
C LYS A 37 2.97 19.00 -5.47
N GLU A 38 4.21 19.27 -5.02
CA GLU A 38 4.91 18.40 -4.06
C GLU A 38 4.21 18.41 -2.70
N LEU A 39 3.82 19.59 -2.21
CA LEU A 39 3.09 19.74 -0.96
C LEU A 39 1.73 19.03 -1.02
N GLU A 40 1.02 19.15 -2.13
CA GLU A 40 -0.24 18.45 -2.35
C GLU A 40 -0.05 16.94 -2.40
N THR A 41 0.97 16.45 -3.10
CA THR A 41 1.32 15.04 -3.15
C THR A 41 1.60 14.47 -1.76
N LYS A 42 2.36 15.22 -0.93
CA LYS A 42 2.63 14.84 0.45
C LYS A 42 1.36 14.78 1.29
N ARG A 43 0.50 15.79 1.20
CA ARG A 43 -0.81 15.82 1.90
C ARG A 43 -1.71 14.65 1.49
N LEU A 44 -1.70 14.28 0.22
CA LEU A 44 -2.47 13.13 -0.25
C LEU A 44 -1.90 11.82 0.27
N ALA A 45 -0.58 11.67 0.33
CA ALA A 45 0.06 10.50 0.92
C ALA A 45 -0.31 10.32 2.40
N GLU A 46 -0.46 11.41 3.17
CA GLU A 46 -0.87 11.39 4.58
C GLU A 46 -2.34 10.98 4.79
N VAL A 47 -3.14 10.97 3.74
CA VAL A 47 -4.56 10.58 3.79
C VAL A 47 -4.75 9.11 3.42
N LEU A 48 -3.81 8.54 2.66
CA LEU A 48 -3.92 7.17 2.18
C LEU A 48 -3.93 6.18 3.34
N ASN A 49 -4.88 5.26 3.30
CA ASN A 49 -4.93 4.12 4.21
C ASN A 49 -4.13 2.96 3.60
N ASN A 50 -2.96 2.68 4.15
CA ASN A 50 -2.07 1.61 3.73
C ASN A 50 -1.49 0.82 4.92
N ASP A 51 -2.23 0.78 6.03
CA ASP A 51 -1.80 0.12 7.26
C ASP A 51 -1.73 -1.40 7.09
N ASP A 52 -2.77 -1.97 6.49
CA ASP A 52 -2.93 -3.40 6.25
C ASP A 52 -3.37 -3.65 4.80
N TYR A 53 -3.40 -4.94 4.39
CA TYR A 53 -3.86 -5.31 3.06
C TYR A 53 -4.64 -6.63 3.08
N TYR A 54 -5.90 -6.58 2.69
CA TYR A 54 -6.76 -7.75 2.59
C TYR A 54 -7.32 -7.87 1.19
N GLU A 55 -6.94 -8.92 0.47
CA GLU A 55 -7.43 -9.23 -0.88
C GLU A 55 -8.25 -10.52 -0.84
N ILE A 56 -9.52 -10.44 -1.25
CA ILE A 56 -10.43 -11.57 -1.17
C ILE A 56 -11.05 -11.82 -2.56
N HIS A 57 -10.75 -12.97 -3.11
CA HIS A 57 -11.33 -13.43 -4.36
C HIS A 57 -12.59 -14.26 -4.08
N LYS A 58 -13.76 -13.71 -4.43
CA LYS A 58 -15.04 -14.35 -4.16
C LYS A 58 -16.08 -13.98 -5.23
N ASP A 59 -16.78 -14.98 -5.74
CA ASP A 59 -17.93 -14.82 -6.64
C ASP A 59 -17.66 -13.90 -7.84
N GLY A 60 -16.50 -14.05 -8.51
CA GLY A 60 -16.10 -13.24 -9.66
C GLY A 60 -15.72 -11.78 -9.31
N ARG A 61 -15.47 -11.50 -8.03
CA ARG A 61 -15.03 -10.22 -7.51
C ARG A 61 -13.73 -10.36 -6.75
N ILE A 62 -12.96 -9.29 -6.79
CA ILE A 62 -11.79 -9.10 -5.91
C ILE A 62 -12.09 -7.91 -5.02
N TYR A 63 -12.21 -8.16 -3.73
CA TYR A 63 -12.34 -7.15 -2.70
C TYR A 63 -10.96 -6.80 -2.16
N VAL A 64 -10.63 -5.53 -2.10
CA VAL A 64 -9.36 -5.04 -1.54
C VAL A 64 -9.65 -4.03 -0.46
N LEU A 65 -9.21 -4.34 0.75
CA LEU A 65 -9.40 -3.52 1.94
C LEU A 65 -8.04 -3.17 2.54
N ALA A 66 -7.96 -2.04 3.22
CA ALA A 66 -6.69 -1.47 3.70
C ALA A 66 -6.61 -1.37 5.22
N ASP A 67 -7.66 -1.78 5.95
CA ASP A 67 -7.62 -1.84 7.41
C ASP A 67 -8.47 -2.98 7.99
N ALA A 68 -8.14 -3.38 9.23
CA ALA A 68 -8.82 -4.47 9.94
C ALA A 68 -10.29 -4.16 10.23
N LYS A 69 -10.67 -2.88 10.40
CA LYS A 69 -12.06 -2.51 10.70
C LYS A 69 -12.94 -2.69 9.47
N GLY A 70 -12.47 -2.23 8.31
CA GLY A 70 -13.16 -2.45 7.05
C GLY A 70 -13.32 -3.94 6.76
N TYR A 71 -12.26 -4.72 6.97
CA TYR A 71 -12.32 -6.16 6.80
C TYR A 71 -13.32 -6.84 7.76
N LYS A 72 -13.35 -6.49 9.04
CA LYS A 72 -14.36 -7.00 9.97
C LYS A 72 -15.78 -6.67 9.55
N THR A 73 -16.01 -5.47 9.01
CA THR A 73 -17.31 -5.12 8.45
C THR A 73 -17.65 -6.01 7.24
N TRP A 74 -16.67 -6.25 6.37
CA TRP A 74 -16.87 -7.15 5.23
C TRP A 74 -17.16 -8.60 5.67
N LEU A 75 -16.49 -9.12 6.70
CA LEU A 75 -16.78 -10.45 7.26
C LEU A 75 -18.23 -10.59 7.71
N GLN A 76 -18.82 -9.53 8.28
CA GLN A 76 -20.19 -9.55 8.80
C GLN A 76 -21.24 -9.36 7.71
N THR A 77 -20.95 -8.55 6.68
CA THR A 77 -21.92 -8.08 5.70
C THR A 77 -21.70 -8.64 4.30
N GLY A 78 -20.50 -9.10 3.99
CA GLY A 78 -20.06 -9.46 2.64
C GLY A 78 -19.84 -8.27 1.71
N GLU A 79 -19.92 -7.03 2.23
CA GLU A 79 -19.87 -5.80 1.43
C GLU A 79 -18.87 -4.78 1.98
N ILE A 80 -18.32 -3.96 1.08
CA ILE A 80 -17.54 -2.77 1.40
C ILE A 80 -18.48 -1.58 1.47
N PRO A 81 -18.74 -0.96 2.65
CA PRO A 81 -19.72 0.10 2.81
C PRO A 81 -19.36 1.37 2.05
N LEU A 82 -18.08 1.66 1.94
CA LEU A 82 -17.54 2.85 1.28
C LEU A 82 -16.40 2.44 0.38
N GLY A 83 -16.58 2.59 -0.93
CA GLY A 83 -15.56 2.09 -1.85
C GLY A 83 -15.80 2.43 -3.31
N VAL A 84 -14.80 2.10 -4.13
CA VAL A 84 -14.81 2.24 -5.58
C VAL A 84 -14.98 0.88 -6.24
N THR A 85 -15.79 0.84 -7.30
CA THR A 85 -15.98 -0.36 -8.11
C THR A 85 -15.40 -0.16 -9.50
N LYS A 86 -14.61 -1.14 -9.96
CA LYS A 86 -14.15 -1.23 -11.36
C LYS A 86 -14.65 -2.54 -11.97
N ILE A 87 -15.65 -2.48 -12.80
CA ILE A 87 -16.21 -3.65 -13.49
C ILE A 87 -15.23 -4.14 -14.55
N GLY A 88 -14.91 -5.43 -14.53
CA GLY A 88 -13.97 -6.04 -15.49
C GLY A 88 -12.52 -5.58 -15.33
N GLY A 89 -12.18 -4.93 -14.22
CA GLY A 89 -10.82 -4.39 -13.97
C GLY A 89 -9.82 -5.39 -13.42
N GLY A 90 -10.25 -6.58 -13.05
CA GLY A 90 -9.41 -7.64 -12.51
C GLY A 90 -8.60 -8.36 -13.60
N PRO A 91 -7.56 -9.13 -13.21
CA PRO A 91 -6.66 -9.82 -14.14
C PRO A 91 -7.35 -10.79 -15.11
N HIS A 92 -8.49 -11.37 -14.69
CA HIS A 92 -9.29 -12.30 -15.50
C HIS A 92 -10.70 -11.76 -15.77
N GLY A 93 -10.90 -10.44 -15.69
CA GLY A 93 -12.18 -9.78 -15.94
C GLY A 93 -13.08 -9.70 -14.70
N GLU A 94 -12.56 -9.97 -13.50
CA GLU A 94 -13.31 -9.83 -12.25
C GLU A 94 -13.69 -8.37 -12.00
N THR A 95 -14.72 -8.16 -11.21
CA THR A 95 -15.06 -6.85 -10.69
C THR A 95 -14.20 -6.54 -9.47
N LEU A 96 -13.44 -5.44 -9.53
CA LEU A 96 -12.67 -4.95 -8.38
C LEU A 96 -13.53 -4.08 -7.48
N ARG A 97 -13.39 -4.28 -6.17
CA ARG A 97 -14.04 -3.48 -5.13
C ARG A 97 -12.96 -2.99 -4.16
N PHE A 98 -12.65 -1.69 -4.20
CA PHE A 98 -11.64 -1.07 -3.35
C PHE A 98 -12.30 -0.33 -2.20
N GLU A 99 -11.87 -0.62 -0.97
CA GLU A 99 -12.28 0.16 0.20
C GLU A 99 -11.75 1.59 0.12
N LEU A 100 -12.53 2.51 0.67
CA LEU A 100 -12.12 3.88 0.98
C LEU A 100 -12.26 4.15 2.46
N GLY A 101 -11.20 4.64 3.08
CA GLY A 101 -11.28 5.25 4.39
C GLY A 101 -12.13 6.54 4.37
N LYS A 102 -12.69 6.94 5.50
CA LYS A 102 -13.52 8.15 5.58
C LYS A 102 -12.80 9.43 5.12
N LYS A 103 -11.49 9.54 5.38
CA LYS A 103 -10.68 10.68 4.93
C LYS A 103 -10.49 10.65 3.42
N GLU A 104 -10.21 9.48 2.88
CA GLU A 104 -10.03 9.25 1.44
C GLU A 104 -11.30 9.58 0.65
N ALA A 105 -12.46 9.15 1.14
CA ALA A 105 -13.74 9.45 0.53
C ALA A 105 -13.99 10.96 0.43
N LYS A 106 -13.70 11.72 1.50
CA LYS A 106 -13.82 13.19 1.48
C LYS A 106 -12.89 13.83 0.44
N VAL A 107 -11.67 13.31 0.27
CA VAL A 107 -10.75 13.81 -0.76
C VAL A 107 -11.27 13.48 -2.14
N MET A 108 -11.83 12.29 -2.34
CA MET A 108 -12.41 11.88 -3.62
C MET A 108 -13.58 12.76 -4.07
N GLU A 109 -14.39 13.28 -3.15
CA GLU A 109 -15.48 14.22 -3.46
C GLU A 109 -14.98 15.53 -4.10
N THR A 110 -13.77 15.94 -3.76
CA THR A 110 -13.21 17.24 -4.17
C THR A 110 -12.11 17.14 -5.21
N LYS A 111 -11.46 15.98 -5.34
CA LYS A 111 -10.32 15.76 -6.21
C LYS A 111 -10.58 14.68 -7.25
N VAL A 112 -10.78 15.14 -8.48
CA VAL A 112 -10.96 14.23 -9.64
C VAL A 112 -9.74 13.35 -9.82
N GLY A 113 -9.96 12.04 -9.98
CA GLY A 113 -8.89 11.05 -10.22
C GLY A 113 -8.13 10.63 -8.96
N PHE A 114 -8.55 11.05 -7.77
CA PHE A 114 -8.00 10.53 -6.52
C PHE A 114 -8.27 9.02 -6.40
N GLN A 115 -7.25 8.28 -5.96
CA GLN A 115 -7.32 6.84 -5.68
C GLN A 115 -6.97 6.61 -4.21
N GLY A 116 -7.75 5.81 -3.50
CA GLY A 116 -7.50 5.43 -2.10
C GLY A 116 -6.31 4.46 -1.95
N GLY A 117 -5.88 4.23 -0.70
CA GLY A 117 -4.74 3.38 -0.38
C GLY A 117 -4.92 1.95 -0.85
N ALA A 118 -6.09 1.34 -0.62
CA ALA A 118 -6.39 -0.01 -1.08
C ALA A 118 -6.18 -0.18 -2.59
N GLN A 119 -6.67 0.78 -3.39
CA GLN A 119 -6.47 0.77 -4.84
C GLN A 119 -5.01 1.02 -5.23
N ASN A 120 -4.34 1.98 -4.59
CA ASN A 120 -2.94 2.29 -4.88
C ASN A 120 -1.99 1.12 -4.53
N MET A 121 -2.25 0.40 -3.42
CA MET A 121 -1.51 -0.81 -3.07
C MET A 121 -1.76 -1.93 -4.08
N PHE A 122 -3.02 -2.16 -4.47
CA PHE A 122 -3.36 -3.16 -5.48
C PHE A 122 -2.67 -2.89 -6.82
N GLU A 123 -2.60 -1.64 -7.25
CA GLU A 123 -1.96 -1.20 -8.49
C GLU A 123 -0.42 -1.06 -8.35
N GLY A 124 0.17 -1.34 -7.17
CA GLY A 124 1.61 -1.25 -6.92
C GLY A 124 2.19 0.17 -6.90
N LYS A 125 1.35 1.19 -6.68
CA LYS A 125 1.74 2.60 -6.62
C LYS A 125 2.18 3.06 -5.23
N VAL A 126 1.69 2.38 -4.19
CA VAL A 126 2.01 2.62 -2.79
C VAL A 126 2.31 1.29 -2.13
N GLU A 127 3.32 1.26 -1.28
CA GLU A 127 3.67 0.11 -0.45
C GLU A 127 2.86 0.15 0.86
N GLY A 128 2.62 -1.03 1.43
CA GLY A 128 2.13 -1.14 2.80
C GLY A 128 3.18 -0.62 3.80
N LEU A 129 2.76 -0.22 4.99
CA LEU A 129 3.66 0.32 6.01
C LEU A 129 4.81 -0.65 6.30
N PRO A 130 6.06 -0.14 6.49
CA PRO A 130 7.22 -1.00 6.72
C PRO A 130 7.25 -1.62 8.13
N LYS A 131 6.50 -1.06 9.08
CA LYS A 131 6.37 -1.57 10.45
C LYS A 131 4.94 -1.96 10.72
N ASP A 132 4.78 -3.04 11.47
CA ASP A 132 3.48 -3.55 11.90
C ASP A 132 2.51 -3.88 10.76
N PHE A 133 3.01 -4.03 9.53
CA PHE A 133 2.21 -4.46 8.39
C PHE A 133 1.63 -5.86 8.62
N PHE A 134 0.40 -6.02 8.23
CA PHE A 134 -0.23 -7.33 8.13
C PHE A 134 -1.11 -7.37 6.87
N GLY A 135 -1.07 -8.49 6.18
CA GLY A 135 -1.94 -8.67 5.03
C GLY A 135 -2.13 -10.13 4.65
N PHE A 136 -3.16 -10.39 3.87
CA PHE A 136 -3.37 -11.69 3.27
C PHE A 136 -4.06 -11.58 1.92
N VAL A 137 -3.91 -12.64 1.12
CA VAL A 137 -4.72 -12.91 -0.06
C VAL A 137 -5.55 -14.16 0.23
N MET A 138 -6.86 -14.11 0.01
CA MET A 138 -7.75 -15.27 0.08
C MET A 138 -8.20 -15.62 -1.34
N GLU A 139 -7.75 -16.76 -1.81
CA GLU A 139 -8.04 -17.28 -3.14
C GLU A 139 -8.31 -18.81 -3.07
N LYS A 140 -9.35 -19.29 -3.75
CA LYS A 140 -9.69 -20.72 -3.82
C LYS A 140 -9.81 -21.39 -2.45
N ASP A 141 -10.42 -20.69 -1.49
CA ASP A 141 -10.60 -21.13 -0.10
C ASP A 141 -9.29 -21.35 0.68
N VAL A 142 -8.22 -20.70 0.29
CA VAL A 142 -6.94 -20.67 0.99
C VAL A 142 -6.57 -19.24 1.32
N TYR A 143 -6.18 -19.01 2.57
CA TYR A 143 -5.57 -17.76 3.00
C TYR A 143 -4.06 -17.84 2.91
N TYR A 144 -3.44 -16.84 2.32
CA TYR A 144 -1.98 -16.65 2.26
C TYR A 144 -1.64 -15.40 3.08
N ALA A 145 -1.09 -15.60 4.27
CA ALA A 145 -0.89 -14.54 5.27
C ALA A 145 0.57 -14.09 5.39
N PHE A 146 0.79 -12.79 5.51
CA PHE A 146 2.09 -12.13 5.49
C PHE A 146 2.17 -11.04 6.58
N ASP A 147 3.35 -10.86 7.15
CA ASP A 147 3.73 -9.76 8.03
C ASP A 147 4.70 -8.77 7.36
N ASN A 148 4.85 -8.87 6.05
CA ASN A 148 5.75 -8.03 5.27
C ASN A 148 5.15 -7.74 3.89
N TRP A 149 5.05 -6.45 3.54
CA TRP A 149 4.49 -6.02 2.27
C TRP A 149 5.21 -6.60 1.05
N LYS A 150 6.56 -6.60 1.05
CA LYS A 150 7.33 -7.10 -0.11
C LYS A 150 7.08 -8.58 -0.40
N GLN A 151 6.86 -9.38 0.65
CA GLN A 151 6.53 -10.80 0.48
C GLN A 151 5.12 -10.97 -0.08
N LEU A 152 4.14 -10.18 0.41
CA LEU A 152 2.77 -10.19 -0.09
C LEU A 152 2.71 -9.74 -1.54
N ASP A 153 3.34 -8.62 -1.90
CA ASP A 153 3.38 -8.11 -3.26
C ASP A 153 4.13 -9.08 -4.22
N GLY A 154 5.20 -9.73 -3.74
CA GLY A 154 5.88 -10.79 -4.44
C GLY A 154 4.96 -11.99 -4.74
N PHE A 155 4.18 -12.43 -3.74
CA PHE A 155 3.19 -13.49 -3.90
C PHE A 155 2.10 -13.10 -4.92
N ARG A 156 1.56 -11.90 -4.83
CA ARG A 156 0.55 -11.39 -5.79
C ARG A 156 1.04 -11.41 -7.25
N LYS A 157 2.33 -11.12 -7.45
CA LYS A 157 2.95 -11.09 -8.79
C LYS A 157 3.30 -12.48 -9.33
N THR A 158 3.62 -13.43 -8.46
CA THR A 158 4.22 -14.72 -8.87
C THR A 158 3.37 -15.94 -8.49
N GLY A 159 2.44 -15.80 -7.55
CA GLY A 159 1.72 -16.93 -6.95
C GLY A 159 2.58 -17.81 -6.04
N GLN A 160 3.84 -17.42 -5.75
CA GLN A 160 4.79 -18.23 -4.99
C GLN A 160 4.96 -17.71 -3.56
N MET A 161 4.78 -18.59 -2.60
CA MET A 161 5.07 -18.29 -1.20
C MET A 161 6.59 -18.22 -0.97
N PRO A 162 7.05 -17.39 -0.01
CA PRO A 162 8.46 -17.35 0.35
C PRO A 162 8.93 -18.68 0.92
N ALA A 163 10.26 -18.91 0.87
CA ALA A 163 10.87 -20.08 1.49
C ALA A 163 10.60 -20.10 3.01
N GLY A 164 10.24 -21.26 3.54
CA GLY A 164 9.88 -21.39 4.95
C GLY A 164 8.40 -21.16 5.27
N ALA A 165 7.55 -21.00 4.25
CA ALA A 165 6.10 -20.91 4.44
C ALA A 165 5.54 -22.19 5.09
N ILE A 166 4.53 -22.01 5.96
CA ILE A 166 3.90 -23.09 6.74
C ILE A 166 2.41 -23.17 6.41
N THR A 167 1.96 -24.37 6.08
CA THR A 167 0.55 -24.65 5.77
C THR A 167 -0.15 -25.30 6.96
N ILE A 168 -1.28 -24.74 7.38
CA ILE A 168 -2.15 -25.28 8.42
C ILE A 168 -3.54 -25.52 7.83
N LYS A 169 -3.90 -26.80 7.68
CA LYS A 169 -5.24 -27.19 7.23
C LYS A 169 -6.26 -26.84 8.30
N ALA A 170 -7.41 -26.30 7.89
CA ALA A 170 -8.45 -25.84 8.80
C ALA A 170 -7.93 -24.86 9.87
N GLY A 171 -6.89 -24.07 9.54
CA GLY A 171 -6.24 -23.14 10.46
C GLY A 171 -6.97 -21.79 10.61
N ALA A 172 -7.86 -21.46 9.68
CA ALA A 172 -8.68 -20.25 9.76
C ALA A 172 -9.92 -20.49 10.65
N PRO A 173 -10.48 -19.43 11.28
CA PRO A 173 -11.71 -19.54 12.06
C PRO A 173 -12.92 -20.08 11.28
N ASP A 174 -12.96 -19.89 9.99
CA ASP A 174 -13.98 -20.43 9.07
C ASP A 174 -13.66 -21.85 8.55
N GLY A 175 -12.64 -22.51 9.09
CA GLY A 175 -12.23 -23.86 8.73
C GLY A 175 -11.40 -23.98 7.47
N LYS A 176 -11.06 -22.87 6.79
CA LYS A 176 -10.22 -22.89 5.60
C LYS A 176 -8.74 -23.13 5.91
N THR A 177 -7.98 -23.47 4.88
CA THR A 177 -6.53 -23.61 4.97
C THR A 177 -5.86 -22.25 5.05
N VAL A 178 -4.82 -22.13 5.89
CA VAL A 178 -3.97 -20.96 5.96
C VAL A 178 -2.54 -21.34 5.62
N VAL A 179 -1.90 -20.55 4.78
CA VAL A 179 -0.46 -20.62 4.47
C VAL A 179 0.18 -19.35 5.00
N TYR A 180 1.00 -19.48 6.03
CA TYR A 180 1.75 -18.37 6.62
C TYR A 180 3.10 -18.22 5.90
N ALA A 181 3.51 -16.99 5.64
CA ALA A 181 4.78 -16.68 4.98
C ALA A 181 6.02 -17.14 5.79
N ASN A 182 5.87 -17.31 7.09
CA ASN A 182 6.91 -17.78 8.01
C ASN A 182 6.30 -18.44 9.25
N ASN A 183 7.16 -18.96 10.15
CA ASN A 183 6.76 -19.61 11.41
C ASN A 183 6.63 -18.60 12.58
N SER A 184 6.06 -17.44 12.36
CA SER A 184 5.88 -16.42 13.40
C SER A 184 4.57 -16.66 14.16
N GLU A 185 4.67 -16.87 15.48
CA GLU A 185 3.49 -16.92 16.36
C GLU A 185 2.71 -15.59 16.31
N ALA A 186 3.40 -14.47 16.19
CA ALA A 186 2.79 -13.15 16.07
C ALA A 186 1.94 -13.03 14.80
N LEU A 187 2.43 -13.53 13.65
CA LEU A 187 1.68 -13.57 12.41
C LEU A 187 0.43 -14.44 12.54
N ALA A 188 0.58 -15.65 13.10
CA ALA A 188 -0.54 -16.58 13.29
C ALA A 188 -1.60 -16.00 14.25
N LYS A 189 -1.16 -15.36 15.35
CA LYS A 189 -2.05 -14.67 16.28
C LYS A 189 -2.80 -13.53 15.60
N ARG A 190 -2.09 -12.65 14.87
CA ARG A 190 -2.71 -11.50 14.20
C ARG A 190 -3.72 -11.96 13.14
N PHE A 191 -3.39 -13.00 12.36
CA PHE A 191 -4.32 -13.61 11.42
C PHE A 191 -5.60 -14.08 12.13
N LYS A 192 -5.48 -14.82 13.23
CA LYS A 192 -6.62 -15.31 14.00
C LYS A 192 -7.47 -14.17 14.55
N ASP A 193 -6.85 -13.18 15.20
CA ASP A 193 -7.53 -12.02 15.79
C ASP A 193 -8.29 -11.19 14.73
N THR A 194 -7.72 -11.07 13.53
CA THR A 194 -8.32 -10.35 12.40
C THR A 194 -9.52 -11.11 11.81
N ASN A 195 -9.44 -12.43 11.71
CA ASN A 195 -10.47 -13.29 11.11
C ASN A 195 -11.52 -13.80 12.11
N THR A 196 -11.42 -13.43 13.37
CA THR A 196 -12.47 -13.70 14.36
C THR A 196 -13.49 -12.54 14.32
N PRO A 197 -14.77 -12.84 14.08
CA PRO A 197 -15.85 -11.84 14.02
C PRO A 197 -15.98 -11.00 15.29
#